data_624264fe5b8b1c872547d063fa25089c
#
_entry.id   624264fe5b8b1c872547d063fa25089c
#
_cell.length_a   1.000
_cell.length_b   1.000
_cell.length_c   1.000
_cell.angle_alpha   90.00
_cell.angle_beta   90.00
_cell.angle_gamma   90.00
#
_symmetry.space_group_name_H-M   'P 1'
#
loop_
_entity.id
_entity.type
_entity.pdbx_description
1 polymer ?
#
loop_
_entity_poly.entity_id
_entity_poly.type
_entity_poly.pdbx_seq_one_letter_code
_entity_poly.pdbx_strand_id
1 'polypeptide(L)'
;MKYIKRILKIAGFVIILSLVLSKLNIIFIRKSDVKPWDMINKISGYFNENKPYDVIFFGTSHAYCSFDTEDLAEHGVSSYILASQKQPLEATYYYIKEAIKRSKPKAIYVDVLDALAMNEIDEGSVHTYTDYFPMGINKAMMIKDSLPPEEWAENVMPLIKYHTRWRALEEKDYKAKWKDYHDDLNGFVKLERQSKEFVKNPELSKENLDNIAKARDKDFREKKYAALKRINDLAKNNGVEVHFIKTPIFTKDVYDENIAALESYAHSIGADFIDFTKVMGEELGFDDYYDASHLNSEGAKKFTGYFISSVLNK
;
A
#
# COMPACT_ATOMS: atom_id res chain seq x y z
N MET A 1 40.50 -30.51 -6.72
CA MET A 1 39.35 -31.09 -7.48
C MET A 1 38.24 -31.65 -6.56
N LYS A 2 38.50 -32.44 -5.51
CA LYS A 2 37.44 -33.02 -4.64
C LYS A 2 36.56 -31.95 -3.95
N TYR A 3 37.14 -30.88 -3.41
CA TYR A 3 36.42 -29.77 -2.77
C TYR A 3 35.55 -28.98 -3.75
N ILE A 4 36.06 -28.71 -4.95
CA ILE A 4 35.27 -27.98 -6.01
C ILE A 4 34.04 -28.77 -6.39
N LYS A 5 34.18 -30.10 -6.61
CA LYS A 5 33.03 -30.98 -6.89
C LYS A 5 32.02 -31.01 -5.76
N ARG A 6 32.45 -30.91 -4.50
CA ARG A 6 31.54 -30.85 -3.35
C ARG A 6 30.80 -29.50 -3.29
N ILE A 7 31.50 -28.40 -3.52
CA ILE A 7 30.88 -27.05 -3.59
C ILE A 7 29.88 -27.02 -4.71
N LEU A 8 30.19 -27.50 -5.89
CA LEU A 8 29.25 -27.53 -7.02
C LEU A 8 27.99 -28.37 -6.74
N LYS A 9 28.15 -29.50 -6.03
CA LYS A 9 26.96 -30.31 -5.63
C LYS A 9 26.07 -29.57 -4.63
N ILE A 10 26.68 -28.92 -3.62
CA ILE A 10 25.95 -28.12 -2.63
C ILE A 10 25.24 -26.95 -3.33
N ALA A 11 25.94 -26.22 -4.20
CA ALA A 11 25.35 -25.13 -4.97
C ALA A 11 24.17 -25.61 -5.84
N GLY A 12 24.35 -26.71 -6.55
CA GLY A 12 23.27 -27.32 -7.35
C GLY A 12 22.07 -27.73 -6.50
N PHE A 13 22.29 -28.33 -5.34
CA PHE A 13 21.22 -28.67 -4.40
C PHE A 13 20.46 -27.43 -3.91
N VAL A 14 21.20 -26.37 -3.50
CA VAL A 14 20.60 -25.11 -3.03
C VAL A 14 19.77 -24.47 -4.13
N ILE A 15 20.26 -24.45 -5.37
CA ILE A 15 19.51 -23.89 -6.53
C ILE A 15 18.21 -24.67 -6.76
N ILE A 16 18.29 -26.01 -6.80
CA ILE A 16 17.10 -26.86 -7.00
C ILE A 16 16.09 -26.64 -5.86
N LEU A 17 16.56 -26.66 -4.63
CA LEU A 17 15.72 -26.43 -3.46
C LEU A 17 15.03 -25.06 -3.53
N SER A 18 15.77 -23.99 -3.89
CA SER A 18 15.23 -22.65 -4.02
C SER A 18 14.15 -22.57 -5.13
N LEU A 19 14.35 -23.24 -6.24
CA LEU A 19 13.35 -23.31 -7.33
C LEU A 19 12.09 -24.06 -6.89
N VAL A 20 12.24 -25.18 -6.18
CA VAL A 20 11.09 -25.94 -5.64
C VAL A 20 10.34 -25.10 -4.61
N LEU A 21 11.03 -24.50 -3.65
CA LEU A 21 10.39 -23.64 -2.64
C LEU A 21 9.70 -22.44 -3.27
N SER A 22 10.31 -21.80 -4.27
CA SER A 22 9.69 -20.69 -5.02
C SER A 22 8.40 -21.13 -5.70
N LYS A 23 8.39 -22.30 -6.36
CA LYS A 23 7.18 -22.83 -7.00
C LYS A 23 6.11 -23.20 -5.98
N LEU A 24 6.47 -23.86 -4.89
CA LEU A 24 5.55 -24.18 -3.81
C LEU A 24 4.97 -22.91 -3.18
N ASN A 25 5.79 -21.87 -2.99
CA ASN A 25 5.33 -20.60 -2.47
C ASN A 25 4.23 -19.97 -3.36
N ILE A 26 4.41 -19.98 -4.69
CA ILE A 26 3.37 -19.51 -5.63
C ILE A 26 2.09 -20.34 -5.53
N ILE A 27 2.21 -21.66 -5.40
CA ILE A 27 1.05 -22.57 -5.32
C ILE A 27 0.29 -22.34 -4.01
N PHE A 28 1.00 -22.28 -2.89
CA PHE A 28 0.38 -22.24 -1.56
C PHE A 28 -0.04 -20.85 -1.10
N ILE A 29 0.57 -19.78 -1.63
CA ILE A 29 0.22 -18.41 -1.23
C ILE A 29 -1.27 -18.15 -1.46
N ARG A 30 -1.92 -17.50 -0.51
CA ARG A 30 -3.30 -17.05 -0.65
C ARG A 30 -3.36 -16.00 -1.76
N LYS A 31 -4.34 -16.09 -2.65
CA LYS A 31 -4.51 -15.16 -3.75
C LYS A 31 -5.70 -14.25 -3.49
N SER A 32 -5.44 -12.97 -3.36
CA SER A 32 -6.48 -11.94 -3.35
C SER A 32 -6.76 -11.55 -4.81
N ASP A 33 -7.51 -12.40 -5.52
CA ASP A 33 -7.78 -12.28 -6.96
C ASP A 33 -9.23 -11.82 -7.27
N VAL A 34 -9.99 -11.47 -6.26
CA VAL A 34 -11.39 -11.03 -6.41
C VAL A 34 -11.46 -9.51 -6.58
N LYS A 35 -11.96 -9.07 -7.75
CA LYS A 35 -12.16 -7.65 -8.05
C LYS A 35 -13.23 -7.02 -7.15
N PRO A 36 -13.10 -5.75 -6.80
CA PRO A 36 -12.03 -4.80 -7.15
C PRO A 36 -10.79 -4.87 -6.25
N TRP A 37 -10.76 -5.76 -5.24
CA TRP A 37 -9.68 -5.87 -4.25
C TRP A 37 -8.65 -6.96 -4.61
N ASP A 38 -8.37 -7.15 -5.88
CA ASP A 38 -7.45 -8.16 -6.40
C ASP A 38 -5.97 -7.75 -6.19
N MET A 39 -5.56 -7.65 -4.91
CA MET A 39 -4.24 -7.15 -4.49
C MET A 39 -3.07 -7.91 -5.13
N ILE A 40 -3.24 -9.19 -5.47
CA ILE A 40 -2.21 -9.94 -6.18
C ILE A 40 -1.92 -9.33 -7.56
N ASN A 41 -2.95 -8.92 -8.32
CA ASN A 41 -2.78 -8.25 -9.59
C ASN A 41 -2.16 -6.86 -9.41
N LYS A 42 -2.66 -6.11 -8.44
CA LYS A 42 -2.21 -4.73 -8.16
C LYS A 42 -0.76 -4.66 -7.72
N ILE A 43 -0.36 -5.47 -6.76
CA ILE A 43 1.01 -5.44 -6.24
C ILE A 43 1.96 -6.20 -7.16
N SER A 44 1.67 -7.46 -7.51
CA SER A 44 2.56 -8.23 -8.40
C SER A 44 2.57 -7.65 -9.81
N GLY A 45 1.47 -7.07 -10.28
CA GLY A 45 1.39 -6.40 -11.57
C GLY A 45 2.43 -5.29 -11.71
N TYR A 46 2.50 -4.39 -10.75
CA TYR A 46 3.54 -3.37 -10.72
C TYR A 46 4.95 -3.95 -10.83
N PHE A 47 5.24 -4.98 -10.04
CA PHE A 47 6.56 -5.60 -10.01
C PHE A 47 6.88 -6.42 -11.26
N ASN A 48 5.88 -6.86 -12.01
CA ASN A 48 6.04 -7.56 -13.29
C ASN A 48 6.20 -6.59 -14.47
N GLU A 49 5.63 -5.40 -14.37
CA GLU A 49 5.80 -4.38 -15.38
C GLU A 49 7.16 -3.69 -15.23
N ASN A 50 7.81 -3.42 -16.35
CA ASN A 50 9.04 -2.65 -16.37
C ASN A 50 8.78 -1.30 -17.07
N LYS A 51 7.84 -0.54 -16.47
CA LYS A 51 7.44 0.78 -16.98
C LYS A 51 7.92 1.88 -16.05
N PRO A 52 8.36 3.01 -16.57
CA PRO A 52 8.49 4.22 -15.77
C PRO A 52 7.10 4.80 -15.48
N TYR A 53 6.93 5.36 -14.29
CA TYR A 53 5.76 6.11 -13.89
C TYR A 53 6.20 7.50 -13.43
N ASP A 54 5.48 8.54 -13.86
CA ASP A 54 5.78 9.92 -13.45
C ASP A 54 5.43 10.14 -11.98
N VAL A 55 4.30 9.59 -11.57
CA VAL A 55 3.75 9.73 -10.22
C VAL A 55 3.38 8.37 -9.65
N ILE A 56 3.76 8.10 -8.40
CA ILE A 56 3.32 6.90 -7.69
C ILE A 56 2.69 7.28 -6.35
N PHE A 57 1.51 6.71 -6.09
CA PHE A 57 0.78 6.89 -4.85
C PHE A 57 1.03 5.70 -3.93
N PHE A 58 1.20 5.97 -2.63
CA PHE A 58 1.45 4.96 -1.60
C PHE A 58 0.51 5.17 -0.42
N GLY A 59 0.26 4.11 0.33
CA GLY A 59 -0.49 4.20 1.56
C GLY A 59 -1.42 3.03 1.79
N THR A 60 -2.55 3.33 2.43
CA THR A 60 -3.59 2.38 2.80
C THR A 60 -4.68 2.26 1.72
N SER A 61 -5.82 1.65 2.09
CA SER A 61 -7.02 1.62 1.25
C SER A 61 -7.50 3.01 0.82
N HIS A 62 -7.21 4.02 1.59
CA HIS A 62 -7.57 5.40 1.26
C HIS A 62 -6.84 5.88 0.00
N ALA A 63 -5.56 5.54 -0.16
CA ALA A 63 -4.83 5.85 -1.38
C ALA A 63 -5.41 5.12 -2.59
N TYR A 64 -5.64 3.80 -2.49
CA TYR A 64 -6.06 3.04 -3.66
C TYR A 64 -7.52 3.24 -4.06
N CYS A 65 -8.38 3.81 -3.19
CA CYS A 65 -9.76 4.17 -3.56
C CYS A 65 -9.90 5.61 -4.04
N SER A 66 -8.87 6.45 -3.89
CA SER A 66 -9.03 7.90 -4.10
C SER A 66 -8.53 8.42 -5.44
N PHE A 67 -7.55 7.77 -6.06
CA PHE A 67 -6.97 8.27 -7.31
C PHE A 67 -7.42 7.42 -8.50
N ASP A 68 -8.14 8.03 -9.44
CA ASP A 68 -8.50 7.40 -10.71
C ASP A 68 -7.31 7.47 -11.68
N THR A 69 -6.64 6.34 -11.85
CA THR A 69 -5.45 6.24 -12.72
C THR A 69 -5.78 6.31 -14.19
N GLU A 70 -7.03 6.02 -14.59
CA GLU A 70 -7.51 6.18 -15.96
C GLU A 70 -7.65 7.68 -16.27
N ASP A 71 -8.26 8.46 -15.37
CA ASP A 71 -8.40 9.92 -15.52
C ASP A 71 -7.02 10.62 -15.53
N LEU A 72 -6.08 10.20 -14.66
CA LEU A 72 -4.70 10.69 -14.70
C LEU A 72 -4.05 10.43 -16.07
N ALA A 73 -4.23 9.24 -16.62
CA ALA A 73 -3.66 8.87 -17.92
C ALA A 73 -4.28 9.68 -19.08
N GLU A 74 -5.59 9.96 -19.05
CA GLU A 74 -6.26 10.83 -20.02
C GLU A 74 -5.69 12.25 -20.02
N HIS A 75 -5.16 12.70 -18.87
CA HIS A 75 -4.47 14.00 -18.74
C HIS A 75 -2.95 13.92 -18.94
N GLY A 76 -2.44 12.79 -19.45
CA GLY A 76 -1.02 12.61 -19.79
C GLY A 76 -0.11 12.29 -18.60
N VAL A 77 -0.66 11.93 -17.45
CA VAL A 77 0.11 11.58 -16.24
C VAL A 77 0.21 10.06 -16.11
N SER A 78 1.41 9.52 -16.32
CA SER A 78 1.68 8.11 -16.08
C SER A 78 1.76 7.83 -14.59
N SER A 79 0.83 7.05 -14.04
CA SER A 79 0.74 6.84 -12.59
C SER A 79 0.47 5.38 -12.21
N TYR A 80 0.82 5.04 -10.96
CA TYR A 80 0.50 3.77 -10.32
C TYR A 80 0.20 3.97 -8.83
N ILE A 81 -0.66 3.13 -8.27
CA ILE A 81 -0.98 3.13 -6.84
C ILE A 81 -0.42 1.85 -6.21
N LEU A 82 0.62 1.99 -5.39
CA LEU A 82 1.23 0.92 -4.62
C LEU A 82 0.79 0.99 -3.15
N ALA A 83 -0.46 0.67 -2.94
CA ALA A 83 -1.11 0.70 -1.64
C ALA A 83 -1.83 -0.63 -1.37
N SER A 84 -2.05 -0.95 -0.10
CA SER A 84 -2.80 -2.13 0.32
C SER A 84 -3.61 -1.88 1.58
N GLN A 85 -4.44 -2.84 2.00
CA GLN A 85 -5.26 -2.69 3.21
C GLN A 85 -4.39 -2.46 4.44
N LYS A 86 -4.65 -1.38 5.19
CA LYS A 86 -3.95 -1.03 6.42
C LYS A 86 -2.41 -1.09 6.29
N GLN A 87 -1.87 -0.79 5.10
CA GLN A 87 -0.42 -0.85 4.86
C GLN A 87 0.31 0.13 5.78
N PRO A 88 1.18 -0.35 6.68
CA PRO A 88 1.86 0.55 7.61
C PRO A 88 2.96 1.36 6.91
N LEU A 89 3.25 2.55 7.43
CA LEU A 89 4.30 3.44 6.89
C LEU A 89 5.68 2.77 6.87
N GLU A 90 5.95 1.88 7.82
CA GLU A 90 7.17 1.08 7.86
C GLU A 90 7.29 0.15 6.63
N ALA A 91 6.19 -0.45 6.18
CA ALA A 91 6.16 -1.24 4.95
C ALA A 91 6.22 -0.32 3.71
N THR A 92 5.47 0.78 3.73
CA THR A 92 5.45 1.78 2.66
C THR A 92 6.85 2.29 2.31
N TYR A 93 7.74 2.49 3.29
CA TYR A 93 9.13 2.83 3.04
C TYR A 93 9.84 1.85 2.08
N TYR A 94 9.61 0.55 2.22
CA TYR A 94 10.24 -0.47 1.36
C TYR A 94 9.60 -0.54 -0.02
N TYR A 95 8.29 -0.30 -0.11
CA TYR A 95 7.58 -0.14 -1.38
C TYR A 95 8.14 1.05 -2.17
N ILE A 96 8.33 2.20 -1.53
CA ILE A 96 8.95 3.39 -2.14
C ILE A 96 10.39 3.09 -2.59
N LYS A 97 11.16 2.40 -1.75
CA LYS A 97 12.54 2.02 -2.08
C LYS A 97 12.64 1.16 -3.34
N GLU A 98 11.74 0.19 -3.51
CA GLU A 98 11.67 -0.61 -4.74
C GLU A 98 11.14 0.21 -5.93
N ALA A 99 10.17 1.08 -5.71
CA ALA A 99 9.58 1.91 -6.75
C ALA A 99 10.59 2.92 -7.32
N ILE A 100 11.33 3.62 -6.47
CA ILE A 100 12.39 4.54 -6.91
C ILE A 100 13.43 3.82 -7.78
N LYS A 101 13.82 2.61 -7.37
CA LYS A 101 14.79 1.80 -8.13
C LYS A 101 14.27 1.37 -9.50
N ARG A 102 12.97 1.08 -9.63
CA ARG A 102 12.36 0.53 -10.85
C ARG A 102 11.86 1.61 -11.80
N SER A 103 11.03 2.50 -11.29
CA SER A 103 10.27 3.47 -12.10
C SER A 103 10.91 4.84 -12.12
N LYS A 104 11.73 5.19 -11.11
CA LYS A 104 12.33 6.54 -10.96
C LYS A 104 11.27 7.64 -11.10
N PRO A 105 10.21 7.64 -10.28
CA PRO A 105 9.14 8.62 -10.39
C PRO A 105 9.69 10.04 -10.17
N LYS A 106 9.03 11.03 -10.76
CA LYS A 106 9.31 12.46 -10.52
C LYS A 106 8.82 12.85 -9.13
N ALA A 107 7.61 12.40 -8.78
CA ALA A 107 6.97 12.66 -7.49
C ALA A 107 6.32 11.41 -6.91
N ILE A 108 6.29 11.34 -5.59
CA ILE A 108 5.53 10.34 -4.84
C ILE A 108 4.57 11.05 -3.87
N TYR A 109 3.37 10.51 -3.76
CA TYR A 109 2.34 10.94 -2.82
C TYR A 109 2.08 9.82 -1.83
N VAL A 110 2.21 10.11 -0.55
CA VAL A 110 2.09 9.11 0.53
C VAL A 110 0.91 9.48 1.40
N ASP A 111 -0.17 8.67 1.32
CA ASP A 111 -1.28 8.79 2.25
C ASP A 111 -0.82 8.38 3.66
N VAL A 112 -1.06 9.27 4.62
CA VAL A 112 -0.54 9.16 5.98
C VAL A 112 -1.55 8.67 7.00
N LEU A 113 -2.67 8.09 6.57
CA LEU A 113 -3.73 7.65 7.49
C LEU A 113 -3.20 6.69 8.57
N ASP A 114 -2.23 5.86 8.24
CA ASP A 114 -1.58 4.95 9.20
C ASP A 114 -0.88 5.69 10.38
N ALA A 115 -0.57 6.98 10.22
CA ALA A 115 -0.07 7.81 11.32
C ALA A 115 -1.19 8.52 12.10
N LEU A 116 -2.41 8.52 11.58
CA LEU A 116 -3.56 9.23 12.16
C LEU A 116 -4.52 8.31 12.92
N ALA A 117 -4.44 6.98 12.70
CA ALA A 117 -5.24 5.97 13.37
C ALA A 117 -4.41 4.71 13.67
N MET A 118 -4.42 4.24 14.92
CA MET A 118 -3.74 3.01 15.34
C MET A 118 -4.65 1.82 15.06
N ASN A 119 -4.53 1.27 13.85
CA ASN A 119 -5.28 0.08 13.46
C ASN A 119 -4.64 -1.20 14.01
N GLU A 120 -5.46 -2.15 14.42
CA GLU A 120 -4.98 -3.49 14.75
C GLU A 120 -4.45 -4.17 13.48
N ILE A 121 -3.34 -4.88 13.65
CA ILE A 121 -2.74 -5.68 12.58
C ILE A 121 -3.51 -7.00 12.54
N ASP A 122 -4.21 -7.25 11.43
CA ASP A 122 -4.91 -8.51 11.18
C ASP A 122 -4.22 -9.29 10.03
N GLU A 123 -4.34 -10.62 10.09
CA GLU A 123 -3.71 -11.53 9.12
C GLU A 123 -4.10 -11.20 7.67
N GLY A 124 -5.35 -10.82 7.43
CA GLY A 124 -5.86 -10.49 6.09
C GLY A 124 -5.17 -9.26 5.51
N SER A 125 -4.99 -8.22 6.32
CA SER A 125 -4.29 -7.01 5.92
C SER A 125 -2.79 -7.28 5.69
N VAL A 126 -2.13 -7.99 6.61
CA VAL A 126 -0.70 -8.37 6.48
C VAL A 126 -0.45 -9.12 5.19
N HIS A 127 -1.32 -10.09 4.85
CA HIS A 127 -1.28 -10.84 3.61
C HIS A 127 -1.20 -9.91 2.38
N THR A 128 -1.97 -8.82 2.34
CA THR A 128 -2.07 -7.96 1.17
C THR A 128 -0.79 -7.19 0.86
N TYR A 129 0.03 -6.84 1.87
CA TYR A 129 1.27 -6.10 1.63
C TYR A 129 2.55 -6.93 1.76
N THR A 130 2.51 -8.11 2.39
CA THR A 130 3.71 -8.94 2.51
C THR A 130 3.83 -9.98 1.41
N ASP A 131 2.75 -10.68 1.07
CA ASP A 131 2.81 -11.88 0.24
C ASP A 131 3.23 -11.58 -1.20
N TYR A 132 2.77 -10.46 -1.74
CA TYR A 132 3.01 -10.08 -3.14
C TYR A 132 4.21 -9.17 -3.34
N PHE A 133 4.84 -8.74 -2.25
CA PHE A 133 6.09 -7.98 -2.33
C PHE A 133 7.25 -8.89 -2.79
N PRO A 134 8.17 -8.42 -3.65
CA PRO A 134 9.25 -9.23 -4.20
C PRO A 134 10.15 -9.84 -3.13
N MET A 135 10.47 -11.13 -3.30
CA MET A 135 11.43 -11.80 -2.42
C MET A 135 12.79 -11.14 -2.45
N GLY A 136 13.39 -10.92 -1.29
CA GLY A 136 14.70 -10.31 -1.16
C GLY A 136 14.93 -9.67 0.21
N ILE A 137 16.06 -8.98 0.34
CA ILE A 137 16.45 -8.35 1.60
C ILE A 137 15.46 -7.26 2.02
N ASN A 138 14.90 -6.52 1.06
CA ASN A 138 13.90 -5.48 1.36
C ASN A 138 12.62 -6.09 1.93
N LYS A 139 12.18 -7.27 1.46
CA LYS A 139 11.04 -7.99 2.06
C LYS A 139 11.33 -8.39 3.50
N ALA A 140 12.49 -8.99 3.76
CA ALA A 140 12.87 -9.41 5.10
C ALA A 140 12.94 -8.22 6.08
N MET A 141 13.51 -7.11 5.63
CA MET A 141 13.60 -5.89 6.43
C MET A 141 12.23 -5.22 6.63
N MET A 142 11.38 -5.21 5.61
CA MET A 142 10.00 -4.73 5.69
C MET A 142 9.22 -5.50 6.77
N ILE A 143 9.28 -6.82 6.73
CA ILE A 143 8.61 -7.68 7.70
C ILE A 143 9.14 -7.40 9.12
N LYS A 144 10.46 -7.29 9.27
CA LYS A 144 11.09 -6.97 10.55
C LYS A 144 10.63 -5.63 11.12
N ASP A 145 10.50 -4.60 10.28
CA ASP A 145 10.14 -3.25 10.72
C ASP A 145 8.63 -3.10 10.97
N SER A 146 7.80 -3.92 10.29
CA SER A 146 6.33 -3.78 10.31
C SER A 146 5.62 -4.75 11.23
N LEU A 147 6.21 -5.92 11.53
CA LEU A 147 5.54 -7.01 12.23
C LEU A 147 6.29 -7.43 13.50
N PRO A 148 5.59 -8.00 14.47
CA PRO A 148 6.21 -8.56 15.66
C PRO A 148 7.04 -9.81 15.30
N PRO A 149 8.10 -10.15 16.10
CA PRO A 149 9.05 -11.20 15.78
C PRO A 149 8.44 -12.59 15.54
N GLU A 150 7.38 -12.93 16.20
CA GLU A 150 6.65 -14.21 16.07
C GLU A 150 6.07 -14.42 14.66
N GLU A 151 5.77 -13.35 13.92
CA GLU A 151 5.22 -13.40 12.57
C GLU A 151 6.28 -13.38 11.45
N TRP A 152 7.56 -13.16 11.77
CA TRP A 152 8.58 -12.96 10.74
C TRP A 152 8.77 -14.17 9.82
N ALA A 153 8.91 -15.37 10.41
CA ALA A 153 9.22 -16.57 9.63
C ALA A 153 8.18 -16.88 8.57
N GLU A 154 6.92 -16.81 8.93
CA GLU A 154 5.80 -17.12 8.04
C GLU A 154 5.54 -16.05 6.97
N ASN A 155 5.85 -14.78 7.26
CA ASN A 155 5.70 -13.70 6.28
C ASN A 155 6.92 -13.58 5.34
N VAL A 156 8.13 -13.96 5.81
CA VAL A 156 9.30 -14.11 4.92
C VAL A 156 9.11 -15.29 3.98
N MET A 157 8.56 -16.41 4.48
CA MET A 157 8.31 -17.63 3.72
C MET A 157 6.83 -18.01 3.81
N PRO A 158 5.94 -17.45 2.97
CA PRO A 158 4.50 -17.71 2.98
C PRO A 158 4.10 -19.19 2.95
N LEU A 159 4.96 -20.06 2.42
CA LEU A 159 4.75 -21.51 2.47
C LEU A 159 4.60 -22.02 3.92
N ILE A 160 5.33 -21.44 4.90
CA ILE A 160 5.20 -21.79 6.32
C ILE A 160 3.79 -21.45 6.81
N LYS A 161 3.27 -20.28 6.45
CA LYS A 161 1.93 -19.82 6.79
C LYS A 161 0.84 -20.66 6.14
N TYR A 162 0.99 -20.95 4.85
CA TYR A 162 -0.08 -21.52 4.02
C TYR A 162 0.05 -23.01 3.76
N HIS A 163 1.01 -23.74 4.34
CA HIS A 163 1.19 -25.18 4.09
C HIS A 163 -0.08 -26.01 4.35
N THR A 164 -0.92 -25.59 5.29
CA THR A 164 -2.18 -26.28 5.60
C THR A 164 -3.23 -26.20 4.50
N ARG A 165 -3.07 -25.28 3.53
CA ARG A 165 -3.99 -25.13 2.38
C ARG A 165 -3.96 -26.31 1.40
N TRP A 166 -3.10 -27.29 1.59
CA TRP A 166 -2.97 -28.41 0.65
C TRP A 166 -4.32 -29.10 0.30
N ARG A 167 -5.31 -29.06 1.21
CA ARG A 167 -6.68 -29.58 0.98
C ARG A 167 -7.60 -28.60 0.25
N ALA A 168 -7.24 -27.34 0.18
CA ALA A 168 -8.03 -26.26 -0.40
C ALA A 168 -7.39 -25.71 -1.70
N LEU A 169 -6.37 -26.39 -2.23
CA LEU A 169 -5.73 -25.98 -3.48
C LEU A 169 -6.65 -26.31 -4.65
N GLU A 170 -6.83 -25.34 -5.53
CA GLU A 170 -7.61 -25.42 -6.76
C GLU A 170 -6.69 -25.52 -7.99
N GLU A 171 -7.24 -25.84 -9.14
CA GLU A 171 -6.47 -25.92 -10.40
C GLU A 171 -5.71 -24.62 -10.72
N LYS A 172 -6.36 -23.46 -10.41
CA LYS A 172 -5.74 -22.14 -10.58
C LYS A 172 -4.45 -21.96 -9.76
N ASP A 173 -4.36 -22.58 -8.58
CA ASP A 173 -3.17 -22.48 -7.72
C ASP A 173 -1.95 -23.16 -8.37
N TYR A 174 -2.14 -24.31 -8.99
CA TYR A 174 -1.06 -25.04 -9.67
C TYR A 174 -0.61 -24.39 -10.97
N LYS A 175 -1.51 -23.71 -11.67
CA LYS A 175 -1.23 -23.00 -12.93
C LYS A 175 -0.65 -21.62 -12.76
N ALA A 176 -0.76 -21.03 -11.56
CA ALA A 176 -0.32 -19.68 -11.27
C ALA A 176 1.18 -19.46 -11.51
N LYS A 177 1.50 -18.32 -12.09
CA LYS A 177 2.88 -17.81 -12.24
C LYS A 177 2.88 -16.34 -11.90
N TRP A 178 3.91 -15.87 -11.17
CA TRP A 178 4.01 -14.47 -10.79
C TRP A 178 3.91 -13.51 -11.98
N LYS A 179 4.53 -13.84 -13.09
CA LYS A 179 4.56 -13.01 -14.31
C LYS A 179 3.20 -12.84 -15.02
N ASP A 180 2.21 -13.65 -14.65
CA ASP A 180 0.89 -13.61 -15.29
C ASP A 180 -0.04 -12.59 -14.61
N TYR A 181 0.35 -12.08 -13.44
CA TYR A 181 -0.41 -11.05 -12.73
C TYR A 181 -0.11 -9.66 -13.28
N HIS A 182 -1.15 -8.91 -13.60
CA HIS A 182 -1.12 -7.52 -14.03
C HIS A 182 -2.40 -6.81 -13.60
N ASP A 183 -2.39 -5.50 -13.59
CA ASP A 183 -3.56 -4.70 -13.20
C ASP A 183 -3.84 -3.59 -14.22
N ASP A 184 -4.98 -3.68 -14.90
CA ASP A 184 -5.40 -2.73 -15.92
C ASP A 184 -5.67 -1.32 -15.36
N LEU A 185 -6.00 -1.24 -14.06
CA LEU A 185 -6.27 0.01 -13.35
C LEU A 185 -5.08 0.56 -12.56
N ASN A 186 -3.86 0.06 -12.82
CA ASN A 186 -2.63 0.55 -12.20
C ASN A 186 -2.74 0.75 -10.67
N GLY A 187 -3.36 -0.18 -9.96
CA GLY A 187 -3.52 -0.14 -8.50
C GLY A 187 -4.82 0.49 -7.99
N PHE A 188 -5.60 1.18 -8.83
CA PHE A 188 -6.87 1.76 -8.42
C PHE A 188 -7.91 0.69 -8.06
N VAL A 189 -8.60 0.89 -6.92
CA VAL A 189 -9.72 0.06 -6.48
C VAL A 189 -11.02 0.82 -6.73
N LYS A 190 -11.68 0.50 -7.83
CA LYS A 190 -12.90 1.17 -8.28
C LYS A 190 -14.12 0.65 -7.51
N LEU A 191 -14.62 1.42 -6.56
CA LEU A 191 -15.81 1.13 -5.78
C LEU A 191 -17.03 1.82 -6.42
N GLU A 192 -17.89 1.08 -7.09
CA GLU A 192 -18.95 1.66 -7.93
C GLU A 192 -20.17 2.19 -7.17
N ARG A 193 -20.37 1.78 -5.91
CA ARG A 193 -21.59 2.10 -5.14
C ARG A 193 -21.27 2.43 -3.70
N GLN A 194 -22.23 3.10 -3.06
CA GLN A 194 -22.24 3.21 -1.60
C GLN A 194 -22.49 1.84 -0.95
N SER A 195 -21.82 1.57 0.15
CA SER A 195 -22.13 0.40 0.95
C SER A 195 -23.51 0.50 1.59
N LYS A 196 -24.21 -0.61 1.70
CA LYS A 196 -25.54 -0.63 2.35
C LYS A 196 -25.47 -0.16 3.81
N GLU A 197 -24.37 -0.39 4.48
CA GLU A 197 -24.15 0.03 5.87
C GLU A 197 -24.02 1.55 5.95
N PHE A 198 -23.24 2.15 5.07
CA PHE A 198 -23.04 3.60 5.01
C PHE A 198 -24.35 4.37 4.74
N VAL A 199 -25.18 3.86 3.83
CA VAL A 199 -26.49 4.48 3.54
C VAL A 199 -27.40 4.50 4.79
N LYS A 200 -27.26 3.51 5.67
CA LYS A 200 -28.05 3.42 6.92
C LYS A 200 -27.44 4.23 8.05
N ASN A 201 -26.13 4.22 8.16
CA ASN A 201 -25.37 4.90 9.20
C ASN A 201 -24.07 5.49 8.60
N PRO A 202 -24.05 6.77 8.25
CA PRO A 202 -22.89 7.41 7.62
C PRO A 202 -21.77 7.79 8.62
N GLU A 203 -21.86 7.36 9.87
CA GLU A 203 -20.88 7.65 10.89
C GLU A 203 -19.72 6.63 10.91
N LEU A 204 -18.57 7.07 11.40
CA LEU A 204 -17.48 6.15 11.72
C LEU A 204 -17.88 5.21 12.86
N SER A 205 -17.43 3.98 12.78
CA SER A 205 -17.64 3.02 13.86
C SER A 205 -16.94 3.47 15.15
N LYS A 206 -17.43 3.00 16.29
CA LYS A 206 -16.77 3.22 17.58
C LYS A 206 -15.30 2.75 17.55
N GLU A 207 -15.04 1.62 16.92
CA GLU A 207 -13.69 1.07 16.77
C GLU A 207 -12.78 2.06 16.02
N ASN A 208 -13.25 2.65 14.92
CA ASN A 208 -12.47 3.66 14.20
C ASN A 208 -12.18 4.89 15.06
N LEU A 209 -13.16 5.38 15.82
CA LEU A 209 -12.97 6.51 16.74
C LEU A 209 -11.96 6.18 17.85
N ASP A 210 -12.03 4.98 18.43
CA ASP A 210 -11.08 4.50 19.42
C ASP A 210 -9.66 4.39 18.83
N ASN A 211 -9.51 3.92 17.60
CA ASN A 211 -8.22 3.83 16.90
C ASN A 211 -7.62 5.21 16.62
N ILE A 212 -8.44 6.21 16.26
CA ILE A 212 -8.00 7.59 16.10
C ILE A 212 -7.51 8.16 17.44
N ALA A 213 -8.23 7.90 18.53
CA ALA A 213 -7.83 8.33 19.86
C ALA A 213 -6.52 7.66 20.32
N LYS A 214 -6.36 6.36 20.10
CA LYS A 214 -5.13 5.60 20.40
C LYS A 214 -3.91 6.13 19.64
N ALA A 215 -4.08 6.69 18.44
CA ALA A 215 -2.98 7.26 17.66
C ALA A 215 -2.36 8.51 18.28
N ARG A 216 -2.92 9.03 19.39
CA ARG A 216 -2.33 10.09 20.21
C ARG A 216 -1.24 9.58 21.15
N ASP A 217 -1.10 8.28 21.30
CA ASP A 217 -0.03 7.66 22.07
C ASP A 217 1.35 8.11 21.57
N LYS A 218 2.24 8.43 22.52
CA LYS A 218 3.54 8.99 22.22
C LYS A 218 4.43 8.02 21.45
N ASP A 219 4.50 6.78 21.90
CA ASP A 219 5.39 5.77 21.30
C ASP A 219 4.93 5.42 19.89
N PHE A 220 3.60 5.36 19.69
CA PHE A 220 3.02 5.19 18.37
C PHE A 220 3.40 6.34 17.44
N ARG A 221 3.20 7.59 17.86
CA ARG A 221 3.55 8.78 17.06
C ARG A 221 5.04 8.81 16.71
N GLU A 222 5.92 8.58 17.69
CA GLU A 222 7.37 8.56 17.47
C GLU A 222 7.76 7.51 16.43
N LYS A 223 7.17 6.31 16.48
CA LYS A 223 7.39 5.25 15.49
C LYS A 223 6.95 5.70 14.10
N LYS A 224 5.74 6.24 13.94
CA LYS A 224 5.20 6.69 12.65
C LYS A 224 5.97 7.87 12.08
N TYR A 225 6.33 8.83 12.92
CA TYR A 225 7.13 9.99 12.54
C TYR A 225 8.54 9.61 12.09
N ALA A 226 9.15 8.62 12.74
CA ALA A 226 10.42 8.06 12.28
C ALA A 226 10.30 7.43 10.89
N ALA A 227 9.20 6.72 10.61
CA ALA A 227 8.94 6.17 9.28
C ALA A 227 8.75 7.26 8.22
N LEU A 228 7.98 8.31 8.50
CA LEU A 228 7.81 9.47 7.61
C LEU A 228 9.15 10.16 7.32
N LYS A 229 9.98 10.36 8.35
CA LYS A 229 11.33 10.92 8.15
C LYS A 229 12.19 10.05 7.24
N ARG A 230 12.19 8.73 7.44
CA ARG A 230 12.92 7.78 6.59
C ARG A 230 12.46 7.86 5.14
N ILE A 231 11.14 7.99 4.90
CA ILE A 231 10.55 8.15 3.56
C ILE A 231 11.03 9.46 2.94
N ASN A 232 10.92 10.56 3.67
CA ASN A 232 11.36 11.88 3.20
C ASN A 232 12.87 11.90 2.84
N ASP A 233 13.71 11.37 3.73
CA ASP A 233 15.14 11.29 3.50
C ASP A 233 15.47 10.41 2.29
N LEU A 234 14.77 9.27 2.12
CA LEU A 234 14.95 8.38 0.97
C LEU A 234 14.62 9.08 -0.34
N ALA A 235 13.47 9.76 -0.42
CA ALA A 235 13.04 10.48 -1.61
C ALA A 235 14.02 11.60 -1.96
N LYS A 236 14.37 12.46 -1.02
CA LYS A 236 15.33 13.55 -1.19
C LYS A 236 16.70 13.06 -1.67
N ASN A 237 17.22 11.97 -1.08
CA ASN A 237 18.52 11.40 -1.46
C ASN A 237 18.52 10.81 -2.88
N ASN A 238 17.35 10.56 -3.47
CA ASN A 238 17.20 10.05 -4.83
C ASN A 238 16.65 11.09 -5.81
N GLY A 239 16.49 12.34 -5.39
CA GLY A 239 15.99 13.44 -6.24
C GLY A 239 14.53 13.27 -6.65
N VAL A 240 13.71 12.61 -5.79
CA VAL A 240 12.28 12.39 -5.97
C VAL A 240 11.52 13.36 -5.08
N GLU A 241 10.54 14.06 -5.61
CA GLU A 241 9.64 14.89 -4.82
C GLU A 241 8.73 14.01 -3.97
N VAL A 242 8.53 14.39 -2.68
CA VAL A 242 7.65 13.65 -1.79
C VAL A 242 6.64 14.58 -1.14
N HIS A 243 5.37 14.18 -1.21
CA HIS A 243 4.25 14.88 -0.59
C HIS A 243 3.51 13.91 0.33
N PHE A 244 3.38 14.31 1.59
CA PHE A 244 2.51 13.61 2.53
C PHE A 244 1.10 14.15 2.36
N ILE A 245 0.15 13.25 2.23
CA ILE A 245 -1.24 13.62 1.96
C ILE A 245 -2.19 12.87 2.89
N LYS A 246 -3.30 13.49 3.21
CA LYS A 246 -4.49 12.81 3.71
C LYS A 246 -5.58 12.93 2.65
N THR A 247 -6.00 11.79 2.12
CA THR A 247 -7.09 11.72 1.12
C THR A 247 -8.43 12.11 1.75
N PRO A 248 -9.43 12.53 0.94
CA PRO A 248 -10.73 12.93 1.46
C PRO A 248 -11.45 11.79 2.18
N ILE A 249 -12.10 12.11 3.30
CA ILE A 249 -13.00 11.24 4.04
C ILE A 249 -14.31 11.96 4.31
N PHE A 250 -15.40 11.20 4.48
CA PHE A 250 -16.72 11.76 4.72
C PHE A 250 -16.84 12.46 6.07
N THR A 251 -16.35 11.79 7.12
CA THR A 251 -16.42 12.34 8.49
C THR A 251 -15.28 13.34 8.70
N LYS A 252 -15.60 14.63 8.65
CA LYS A 252 -14.67 15.74 8.88
C LYS A 252 -14.32 15.82 10.37
N ASP A 253 -13.27 16.55 10.71
CA ASP A 253 -12.87 16.99 12.06
C ASP A 253 -12.41 15.92 13.08
N VAL A 254 -12.75 14.62 12.88
CA VAL A 254 -12.38 13.57 13.84
C VAL A 254 -10.85 13.35 13.96
N TYR A 255 -10.11 13.74 12.94
CA TYR A 255 -8.65 13.62 12.89
C TYR A 255 -7.90 14.92 13.21
N ASP A 256 -8.58 16.04 13.46
CA ASP A 256 -7.97 17.38 13.49
C ASP A 256 -6.76 17.49 14.42
N GLU A 257 -6.85 16.93 15.62
CA GLU A 257 -5.73 16.96 16.57
C GLU A 257 -4.53 16.16 16.07
N ASN A 258 -4.77 14.97 15.49
CA ASN A 258 -3.72 14.12 14.95
C ASN A 258 -3.10 14.74 13.69
N ILE A 259 -3.93 15.37 12.85
CA ILE A 259 -3.49 16.12 11.66
C ILE A 259 -2.62 17.29 12.02
N ALA A 260 -3.04 18.13 12.98
CA ALA A 260 -2.26 19.30 13.40
C ALA A 260 -0.86 18.91 13.94
N ALA A 261 -0.79 17.82 14.71
CA ALA A 261 0.48 17.30 15.20
C ALA A 261 1.37 16.76 14.08
N LEU A 262 0.78 16.03 13.11
CA LEU A 262 1.50 15.46 11.97
C LEU A 262 1.98 16.54 11.00
N GLU A 263 1.14 17.54 10.70
CA GLU A 263 1.48 18.67 9.84
C GLU A 263 2.69 19.46 10.42
N SER A 264 2.64 19.75 11.71
CA SER A 264 3.76 20.40 12.42
C SER A 264 5.04 19.57 12.30
N TYR A 265 4.94 18.24 12.43
CA TYR A 265 6.09 17.37 12.28
C TYR A 265 6.61 17.33 10.82
N ALA A 266 5.73 17.19 9.83
CA ALA A 266 6.10 17.17 8.42
C ALA A 266 6.87 18.46 8.05
N HIS A 267 6.38 19.62 8.45
CA HIS A 267 7.08 20.88 8.25
C HIS A 267 8.45 20.91 8.95
N SER A 268 8.57 20.34 10.15
CA SER A 268 9.85 20.31 10.89
C SER A 268 10.93 19.50 10.18
N ILE A 269 10.56 18.51 9.36
CA ILE A 269 11.49 17.72 8.52
C ILE A 269 11.61 18.27 7.09
N GLY A 270 10.99 19.42 6.81
CA GLY A 270 10.99 20.07 5.50
C GLY A 270 10.23 19.25 4.44
N ALA A 271 9.12 18.64 4.82
CA ALA A 271 8.21 17.94 3.91
C ALA A 271 6.89 18.69 3.79
N ASP A 272 6.24 18.58 2.62
CA ASP A 272 4.90 19.10 2.41
C ASP A 272 3.86 18.15 3.01
N PHE A 273 2.76 18.72 3.50
CA PHE A 273 1.58 17.98 3.91
C PHE A 273 0.32 18.66 3.38
N ILE A 274 -0.60 17.88 2.82
CA ILE A 274 -1.87 18.36 2.28
C ILE A 274 -3.02 17.53 2.85
N ASP A 275 -3.91 18.16 3.61
CA ASP A 275 -5.18 17.55 4.02
C ASP A 275 -6.26 17.83 2.98
N PHE A 276 -6.50 16.89 2.10
CA PHE A 276 -7.51 17.03 1.05
C PHE A 276 -8.96 17.03 1.57
N THR A 277 -9.22 16.53 2.77
CA THR A 277 -10.55 16.67 3.37
C THR A 277 -10.89 18.16 3.60
N LYS A 278 -9.91 18.94 4.05
CA LYS A 278 -10.09 20.40 4.25
C LYS A 278 -10.03 21.17 2.95
N VAL A 279 -9.10 20.81 2.06
CA VAL A 279 -8.88 21.53 0.80
C VAL A 279 -10.08 21.39 -0.15
N MET A 280 -10.65 20.18 -0.24
CA MET A 280 -11.85 19.92 -1.07
C MET A 280 -13.13 20.54 -0.49
N GLY A 281 -13.14 20.78 0.83
CA GLY A 281 -14.28 21.42 1.47
C GLY A 281 -15.59 20.66 1.26
N GLU A 282 -16.57 21.33 0.59
CA GLU A 282 -17.89 20.77 0.29
C GLU A 282 -18.03 20.28 -1.16
N GLU A 283 -16.95 20.22 -1.93
CA GLU A 283 -16.97 19.73 -3.31
C GLU A 283 -17.34 18.24 -3.41
N LEU A 284 -17.07 17.47 -2.32
CA LEU A 284 -17.46 16.07 -2.19
C LEU A 284 -18.66 15.95 -1.23
N GLY A 285 -19.74 15.38 -1.75
CA GLY A 285 -20.98 15.13 -1.00
C GLY A 285 -21.14 13.67 -0.60
N PHE A 286 -22.25 13.36 0.10
CA PHE A 286 -22.59 12.00 0.55
C PHE A 286 -22.50 10.95 -0.58
N ASP A 287 -22.97 11.28 -1.77
CA ASP A 287 -23.03 10.36 -2.91
C ASP A 287 -21.65 10.04 -3.53
N ASP A 288 -20.60 10.76 -3.13
CA ASP A 288 -19.24 10.57 -3.61
C ASP A 288 -18.44 9.54 -2.79
N TYR A 289 -19.02 9.03 -1.71
CA TYR A 289 -18.36 8.10 -0.81
C TYR A 289 -18.95 6.69 -0.90
N TYR A 290 -18.09 5.68 -0.79
CA TYR A 290 -18.48 4.28 -0.63
C TYR A 290 -18.93 4.00 0.80
N ASP A 291 -18.13 4.49 1.77
CA ASP A 291 -18.39 4.45 3.20
C ASP A 291 -17.85 5.73 3.88
N ALA A 292 -17.87 5.79 5.20
CA ALA A 292 -17.42 6.97 5.94
C ALA A 292 -15.94 7.33 5.72
N SER A 293 -15.16 6.45 5.12
CA SER A 293 -13.71 6.56 4.98
C SER A 293 -13.20 6.50 3.54
N HIS A 294 -13.95 5.94 2.61
CA HIS A 294 -13.48 5.68 1.25
C HIS A 294 -14.37 6.38 0.21
N LEU A 295 -13.74 6.95 -0.80
CA LEU A 295 -14.44 7.43 -1.98
C LEU A 295 -14.97 6.26 -2.81
N ASN A 296 -16.11 6.48 -3.48
CA ASN A 296 -16.53 5.63 -4.59
C ASN A 296 -15.92 6.14 -5.91
N SER A 297 -16.23 5.49 -7.03
CA SER A 297 -15.65 5.83 -8.33
C SER A 297 -15.96 7.27 -8.78
N GLU A 298 -17.15 7.77 -8.48
CA GLU A 298 -17.53 9.15 -8.82
C GLU A 298 -16.76 10.16 -7.97
N GLY A 299 -16.66 9.91 -6.67
CA GLY A 299 -15.86 10.71 -5.75
C GLY A 299 -14.37 10.68 -6.10
N ALA A 300 -13.83 9.50 -6.42
CA ALA A 300 -12.45 9.35 -6.87
C ALA A 300 -12.17 10.16 -8.14
N LYS A 301 -13.08 10.14 -9.12
CA LYS A 301 -12.96 10.93 -10.35
C LYS A 301 -12.97 12.42 -10.07
N LYS A 302 -13.91 12.90 -9.26
CA LYS A 302 -13.97 14.33 -8.86
C LYS A 302 -12.68 14.76 -8.14
N PHE A 303 -12.23 13.95 -7.18
CA PHE A 303 -11.00 14.22 -6.44
C PHE A 303 -9.77 14.21 -7.36
N THR A 304 -9.67 13.26 -8.28
CA THR A 304 -8.56 13.19 -9.24
C THR A 304 -8.53 14.40 -10.16
N GLY A 305 -9.68 14.85 -10.67
CA GLY A 305 -9.78 16.06 -11.47
C GLY A 305 -9.33 17.32 -10.72
N TYR A 306 -9.71 17.45 -9.43
CA TYR A 306 -9.19 18.50 -8.56
C TYR A 306 -7.66 18.39 -8.37
N PHE A 307 -7.16 17.19 -8.08
CA PHE A 307 -5.74 16.93 -7.90
C PHE A 307 -4.91 17.32 -9.14
N ILE A 308 -5.37 16.94 -10.32
CA ILE A 308 -4.72 17.30 -11.59
C ILE A 308 -4.66 18.83 -11.75
N SER A 309 -5.78 19.50 -11.58
CA SER A 309 -5.89 20.95 -11.84
C SER A 309 -5.16 21.80 -10.80
N SER A 310 -5.12 21.37 -9.53
CA SER A 310 -4.67 22.19 -8.40
C SER A 310 -3.31 21.81 -7.87
N VAL A 311 -2.83 20.59 -8.13
CA VAL A 311 -1.55 20.07 -7.60
C VAL A 311 -0.55 19.81 -8.73
N LEU A 312 -0.94 19.09 -9.77
CA LEU A 312 0.00 18.69 -10.84
C LEU A 312 0.25 19.79 -11.88
N ASN A 313 -0.68 20.72 -12.10
CA ASN A 313 -0.58 21.80 -13.10
C ASN A 313 -0.09 23.13 -12.49
N LYS A 314 0.42 23.11 -11.27
CA LYS A 314 1.12 24.25 -10.68
C LYS A 314 2.59 24.22 -11.04
#